data_6e49d6988952330748a9c9e56e324392
#
_entry.id   6e49d6988952330748a9c9e56e324392
#
_cell.length_a   1.000
_cell.length_b   1.000
_cell.length_c   1.000
_cell.angle_alpha   90.00
_cell.angle_beta   90.00
_cell.angle_gamma   90.00
#
_symmetry.space_group_name_H-M   'P 1'
#
loop_
_entity.id
_entity.type
_entity.pdbx_description
1 polymer ?
#
loop_
_entity_poly.entity_id
_entity_poly.type
_entity_poly.pdbx_seq_one_letter_code
_entity_poly.pdbx_strand_id
1 'polypeptide(L)'
;MPIANQEMIRENNRSLVLKYLVNHPPVSRAELAKQLKLTKATISNIVQELLEQKLVLEIGSAQTALGRKPILLEFQKDCGYALALDVHPNHIIALSANLKGEDCKVNEYPFQQNEPLLPILTDIISQQIEEHSN
;
A
#
# COMPACT_ATOMS: atom_id res chain seq x y z
N MET A 1 27.54 -13.52 6.94
CA MET A 1 27.72 -12.50 5.94
C MET A 1 27.12 -11.18 6.44
N PRO A 2 27.94 -10.20 6.81
CA PRO A 2 27.42 -8.99 7.49
C PRO A 2 26.49 -8.14 6.62
N ILE A 3 26.74 -8.05 5.31
CA ILE A 3 25.97 -7.18 4.39
C ILE A 3 24.54 -7.68 4.17
N ALA A 4 24.38 -8.96 3.94
CA ALA A 4 23.06 -9.58 3.78
C ALA A 4 22.17 -9.43 5.03
N ASN A 5 22.77 -9.42 6.21
CA ASN A 5 22.07 -9.27 7.48
C ASN A 5 21.57 -7.83 7.70
N GLN A 6 22.34 -6.81 7.30
CA GLN A 6 21.95 -5.40 7.43
C GLN A 6 20.79 -5.05 6.48
N GLU A 7 20.84 -5.53 5.24
CA GLU A 7 19.77 -5.33 4.27
C GLU A 7 18.46 -6.00 4.71
N MET A 8 18.55 -7.21 5.23
CA MET A 8 17.40 -7.94 5.78
C MET A 8 16.78 -7.22 6.98
N ILE A 9 17.61 -6.68 7.88
CA ILE A 9 17.14 -5.88 9.02
C ILE A 9 16.44 -4.61 8.54
N ARG A 10 17.00 -3.92 7.54
CA ARG A 10 16.40 -2.73 6.95
C ARG A 10 15.03 -3.03 6.33
N GLU A 11 14.91 -4.08 5.53
CA GLU A 11 13.66 -4.51 4.92
C GLU A 11 12.62 -4.92 5.97
N ASN A 12 13.03 -5.63 7.01
CA ASN A 12 12.13 -5.97 8.12
C ASN A 12 11.62 -4.72 8.84
N ASN A 13 12.49 -3.76 9.14
CA ASN A 13 12.10 -2.51 9.78
C ASN A 13 11.17 -1.68 8.89
N ARG A 14 11.43 -1.62 7.59
CA ARG A 14 10.57 -0.97 6.61
C ARG A 14 9.18 -1.60 6.57
N SER A 15 9.11 -2.92 6.54
CA SER A 15 7.84 -3.67 6.58
C SER A 15 7.06 -3.43 7.87
N LEU A 16 7.74 -3.35 9.01
CA LEU A 16 7.11 -3.03 10.31
C LEU A 16 6.49 -1.64 10.31
N VAL A 17 7.21 -0.63 9.81
CA VAL A 17 6.69 0.74 9.71
C VAL A 17 5.48 0.79 8.79
N LEU A 18 5.54 0.19 7.60
CA LEU A 18 4.43 0.14 6.66
C LEU A 18 3.20 -0.55 7.26
N LYS A 19 3.36 -1.73 7.86
CA LYS A 19 2.26 -2.45 8.50
C LYS A 19 1.62 -1.64 9.63
N TYR A 20 2.42 -0.93 10.40
CA TYR A 20 1.89 -0.06 11.44
C TYR A 20 1.03 1.05 10.85
N LEU A 21 1.54 1.77 9.85
CA LEU A 21 0.82 2.87 9.19
C LEU A 21 -0.46 2.42 8.47
N VAL A 22 -0.46 1.23 7.87
CA VAL A 22 -1.66 0.66 7.21
C VAL A 22 -2.78 0.38 8.23
N ASN A 23 -2.42 -0.10 9.42
CA ASN A 23 -3.37 -0.61 10.41
C ASN A 23 -3.75 0.40 11.52
N HIS A 24 -3.15 1.58 11.52
CA HIS A 24 -3.39 2.59 12.57
C HIS A 24 -3.78 3.94 11.96
N PRO A 25 -4.44 4.80 12.75
CA PRO A 25 -4.66 6.20 12.38
C PRO A 25 -3.33 6.94 12.14
N PRO A 26 -3.39 8.15 11.54
CA PRO A 26 -2.20 8.97 11.35
C PRO A 26 -1.38 9.15 12.63
N VAL A 27 -0.07 9.05 12.52
CA VAL A 27 0.86 8.99 13.64
C VAL A 27 2.12 9.80 13.35
N SER A 28 2.75 10.36 14.38
CA SER A 28 4.02 11.09 14.25
C SER A 28 5.22 10.13 14.18
N ARG A 29 6.36 10.63 13.65
CA ARG A 29 7.63 9.88 13.66
C ARG A 29 8.06 9.49 15.07
N ALA A 30 7.85 10.37 16.04
CA ALA A 30 8.20 10.10 17.44
C ALA A 30 7.38 8.95 18.02
N GLU A 31 6.09 8.91 17.73
CA GLU A 31 5.22 7.80 18.16
C GLU A 31 5.58 6.49 17.47
N LEU A 32 5.87 6.50 16.17
CA LEU A 32 6.38 5.32 15.45
C LEU A 32 7.65 4.76 16.10
N ALA A 33 8.62 5.62 16.41
CA ALA A 33 9.86 5.21 17.06
C ALA A 33 9.60 4.53 18.39
N LYS A 34 8.69 5.09 19.18
CA LYS A 34 8.29 4.54 20.48
C LYS A 34 7.58 3.19 20.35
N GLN A 35 6.58 3.11 19.48
CA GLN A 35 5.75 1.90 19.31
C GLN A 35 6.55 0.73 18.73
N LEU A 36 7.40 1.00 17.76
CA LEU A 36 8.19 -0.02 17.07
C LEU A 36 9.55 -0.28 17.75
N LYS A 37 9.89 0.48 18.80
CA LYS A 37 11.17 0.39 19.51
C LYS A 37 12.39 0.57 18.58
N LEU A 38 12.24 1.46 17.61
CA LEU A 38 13.28 1.85 16.67
C LEU A 38 13.83 3.23 17.02
N THR A 39 15.06 3.50 16.60
CA THR A 39 15.64 4.83 16.82
C THR A 39 14.97 5.88 15.94
N LYS A 40 15.01 7.13 16.37
CA LYS A 40 14.51 8.27 15.57
C LYS A 40 15.20 8.36 14.20
N ALA A 41 16.49 8.08 14.14
CA ALA A 41 17.25 8.10 12.88
C ALA A 41 16.76 7.00 11.92
N THR A 42 16.56 5.79 12.42
CA THR A 42 16.02 4.68 11.63
C THR A 42 14.63 4.99 11.09
N ILE A 43 13.73 5.49 11.94
CA ILE A 43 12.38 5.92 11.51
C ILE A 43 12.47 7.02 10.46
N SER A 44 13.30 8.05 10.66
CA SER A 44 13.42 9.17 9.70
C SER A 44 13.89 8.69 8.33
N ASN A 45 14.85 7.79 8.26
CA ASN A 45 15.34 7.23 7.01
C ASN A 45 14.26 6.40 6.29
N ILE A 46 13.58 5.54 7.01
CA ILE A 46 12.50 4.71 6.44
C ILE A 46 11.35 5.58 5.95
N VAL A 47 10.89 6.52 6.76
CA VAL A 47 9.81 7.43 6.39
C VAL A 47 10.16 8.26 5.17
N GLN A 48 11.40 8.76 5.08
CA GLN A 48 11.85 9.50 3.90
C GLN A 48 11.73 8.66 2.62
N GLU A 49 12.18 7.42 2.64
CA GLU A 49 12.02 6.49 1.52
C GLU A 49 10.55 6.25 1.14
N LEU A 50 9.68 6.07 2.14
CA LEU A 50 8.25 5.84 1.91
C LEU A 50 7.54 7.07 1.34
N LEU A 51 7.95 8.27 1.73
CA LEU A 51 7.46 9.54 1.17
C LEU A 51 7.91 9.70 -0.30
N GLU A 52 9.17 9.41 -0.60
CA GLU A 52 9.72 9.46 -1.97
C GLU A 52 9.01 8.47 -2.90
N GLN A 53 8.65 7.30 -2.38
CA GLN A 53 7.88 6.28 -3.10
C GLN A 53 6.36 6.59 -3.15
N LYS A 54 5.91 7.68 -2.52
CA LYS A 54 4.50 8.08 -2.43
C LYS A 54 3.60 7.05 -1.75
N LEU A 55 4.16 6.19 -0.91
CA LEU A 55 3.40 5.22 -0.10
C LEU A 55 2.84 5.82 1.18
N VAL A 56 3.39 6.94 1.62
CA VAL A 56 3.02 7.65 2.84
C VAL A 56 2.89 9.14 2.52
N LEU A 57 1.99 9.81 3.22
CA LEU A 57 1.77 11.24 3.15
C LEU A 57 2.06 11.90 4.50
N GLU A 58 2.54 13.12 4.47
CA GLU A 58 2.56 14.02 5.61
C GLU A 58 1.28 14.83 5.64
N ILE A 59 0.54 14.74 6.73
CA ILE A 59 -0.68 15.51 6.95
C ILE A 59 -0.48 16.49 8.10
N GLY A 60 -1.15 17.65 8.01
CA GLY A 60 -1.12 18.67 9.04
C GLY A 60 -1.64 18.14 10.38
N SER A 61 -1.03 18.62 11.46
CA SER A 61 -1.41 18.22 12.81
C SER A 61 -2.70 18.88 13.28
N ALA A 62 -3.42 18.19 14.16
CA ALA A 62 -4.44 18.82 14.98
C ALA A 62 -3.81 19.90 15.87
N GLN A 63 -4.54 21.01 16.12
CA GLN A 63 -4.05 22.09 16.96
C GLN A 63 -3.84 21.62 18.39
N THR A 64 -2.62 21.76 18.88
CA THR A 64 -2.34 21.65 20.31
C THR A 64 -2.08 23.03 20.90
N ALA A 65 -2.59 23.28 22.09
CA ALA A 65 -2.49 24.58 22.76
C ALA A 65 -1.05 24.97 23.20
N LEU A 66 -0.09 24.10 23.08
CA LEU A 66 1.27 24.22 23.58
C LEU A 66 2.33 23.81 22.53
N GLY A 67 2.70 24.75 21.65
CA GLY A 67 3.93 24.64 20.86
C GLY A 67 3.79 24.10 19.43
N ARG A 68 4.93 23.70 18.84
CA ARG A 68 5.07 23.23 17.46
C ARG A 68 4.24 21.97 17.22
N LYS A 69 3.32 22.04 16.26
CA LYS A 69 2.46 20.92 15.87
C LYS A 69 3.28 19.77 15.30
N PRO A 70 3.11 18.51 15.75
CA PRO A 70 3.75 17.37 15.12
C PRO A 70 3.16 17.12 13.72
N ILE A 71 4.01 16.79 12.76
CA ILE A 71 3.60 16.30 11.44
C ILE A 71 3.16 14.86 11.60
N LEU A 72 1.95 14.55 11.12
CA LEU A 72 1.42 13.20 11.12
C LEU A 72 1.68 12.50 9.80
N LEU A 73 1.90 11.21 9.86
CA LEU A 73 2.11 10.33 8.72
C LEU A 73 0.88 9.46 8.51
N GLU A 74 0.44 9.35 7.28
CA GLU A 74 -0.68 8.52 6.88
C GLU A 74 -0.29 7.64 5.69
N PHE A 75 -0.72 6.38 5.70
CA PHE A 75 -0.56 5.50 4.56
C PHE A 75 -1.43 5.97 3.39
N GLN A 76 -0.83 6.12 2.22
CA GLN A 76 -1.53 6.54 1.00
C GLN A 76 -2.20 5.33 0.35
N LYS A 77 -3.40 5.02 0.78
CA LYS A 77 -4.16 3.83 0.36
C LYS A 77 -4.44 3.76 -1.14
N ASP A 78 -4.50 4.90 -1.80
CA ASP A 78 -4.84 5.03 -3.22
C ASP A 78 -3.60 5.16 -4.12
N CYS A 79 -2.39 4.90 -3.58
CA CYS A 79 -1.15 4.91 -4.38
C CYS A 79 -1.01 3.68 -5.29
N GLY A 80 -1.93 2.73 -5.20
CA GLY A 80 -1.99 1.54 -6.03
C GLY A 80 -3.27 0.75 -5.79
N TYR A 81 -3.47 -0.27 -6.59
CA TYR A 81 -4.62 -1.16 -6.54
C TYR A 81 -4.19 -2.62 -6.53
N ALA A 82 -4.94 -3.44 -5.83
CA ALA A 82 -4.88 -4.88 -5.94
C ALA A 82 -5.96 -5.35 -6.91
N LEU A 83 -5.61 -6.24 -7.83
CA LEU A 83 -6.54 -6.88 -8.76
C LEU A 83 -6.53 -8.39 -8.52
N ALA A 84 -7.70 -8.94 -8.28
CA ALA A 84 -7.92 -10.39 -8.20
C ALA A 84 -8.80 -10.84 -9.37
N LEU A 85 -8.42 -11.94 -10.00
CA LEU A 85 -9.19 -12.58 -11.06
C LEU A 85 -9.60 -13.97 -10.61
N ASP A 86 -10.92 -14.24 -10.62
CA ASP A 86 -11.49 -15.54 -10.32
C ASP A 86 -12.09 -16.13 -11.60
N VAL A 87 -11.50 -17.23 -12.07
CA VAL A 87 -11.82 -17.84 -13.35
C VAL A 87 -12.77 -19.02 -13.13
N HIS A 88 -13.98 -18.91 -13.65
CA HIS A 88 -14.99 -19.95 -13.68
C HIS A 88 -15.18 -20.53 -15.09
N PRO A 89 -15.84 -21.67 -15.24
CA PRO A 89 -16.02 -22.30 -16.55
C PRO A 89 -16.75 -21.45 -17.60
N ASN A 90 -17.59 -20.52 -17.16
CA ASN A 90 -18.46 -19.71 -18.04
C ASN A 90 -18.33 -18.18 -17.81
N HIS A 91 -17.52 -17.76 -16.88
CA HIS A 91 -17.31 -16.34 -16.59
C HIS A 91 -15.98 -16.11 -15.83
N ILE A 92 -15.52 -14.88 -15.84
CA ILE A 92 -14.38 -14.42 -15.05
C ILE A 92 -14.86 -13.25 -14.19
N ILE A 93 -14.58 -13.29 -12.90
CA ILE A 93 -14.84 -12.18 -11.99
C ILE A 93 -13.52 -11.43 -11.75
N ALA A 94 -13.51 -10.13 -11.98
CA ALA A 94 -12.41 -9.25 -11.64
C ALA A 94 -12.82 -8.39 -10.44
N LEU A 95 -12.05 -8.47 -9.37
CA LEU A 95 -12.19 -7.64 -8.18
C LEU A 95 -10.99 -6.70 -8.11
N SER A 96 -11.21 -5.40 -8.04
CA SER A 96 -10.17 -4.43 -7.73
C SER A 96 -10.49 -3.67 -6.45
N ALA A 97 -9.45 -3.31 -5.71
CA ALA A 97 -9.56 -2.54 -4.48
C ALA A 97 -8.30 -1.70 -4.28
N ASN A 98 -8.39 -0.61 -3.51
CA ASN A 98 -7.20 0.11 -3.08
C ASN A 98 -6.35 -0.74 -2.13
N LEU A 99 -5.18 -0.24 -1.72
CA LEU A 99 -4.24 -1.01 -0.91
C LEU A 99 -4.68 -1.24 0.56
N LYS A 100 -5.82 -0.67 0.97
CA LYS A 100 -6.50 -1.01 2.24
C LYS A 100 -7.67 -1.97 2.06
N GLY A 101 -7.94 -2.44 0.84
CA GLY A 101 -9.08 -3.27 0.54
C GLY A 101 -10.42 -2.51 0.55
N GLU A 102 -10.36 -1.19 0.39
CA GLU A 102 -11.52 -0.32 0.26
C GLU A 102 -11.77 0.01 -1.22
N ASP A 103 -12.86 0.71 -1.53
CA ASP A 103 -13.26 1.08 -2.89
C ASP A 103 -13.30 -0.12 -3.85
N CYS A 104 -13.85 -1.22 -3.36
CA CYS A 104 -13.95 -2.46 -4.12
C CYS A 104 -14.87 -2.29 -5.33
N LYS A 105 -14.36 -2.68 -6.50
CA LYS A 105 -15.13 -2.80 -7.74
C LYS A 105 -15.13 -4.24 -8.19
N VAL A 106 -16.28 -4.73 -8.61
CA VAL A 106 -16.45 -6.09 -9.12
C VAL A 106 -17.00 -6.01 -10.53
N ASN A 107 -16.30 -6.61 -11.47
CA ASN A 107 -16.71 -6.72 -12.87
C ASN A 107 -16.79 -8.20 -13.25
N GLU A 108 -17.83 -8.57 -14.00
CA GLU A 108 -17.98 -9.92 -14.53
C GLU A 108 -17.81 -9.89 -16.05
N TYR A 109 -17.03 -10.83 -16.56
CA TYR A 109 -16.74 -10.98 -17.98
C TYR A 109 -17.21 -12.36 -18.45
N PRO A 110 -17.93 -12.45 -19.59
CA PRO A 110 -18.27 -13.74 -20.16
C PRO A 110 -17.00 -14.49 -20.59
N PHE A 111 -16.99 -15.79 -20.33
CA PHE A 111 -15.89 -16.68 -20.71
C PHE A 111 -16.42 -18.06 -21.05
N GLN A 112 -15.81 -18.72 -22.02
CA GLN A 112 -16.10 -20.12 -22.35
C GLN A 112 -14.82 -20.93 -22.32
N GLN A 113 -14.90 -22.15 -21.80
CA GLN A 113 -13.71 -23.02 -21.64
C GLN A 113 -12.92 -23.32 -22.91
N ASN A 114 -13.55 -23.18 -24.09
CA ASN A 114 -12.90 -23.39 -25.39
C ASN A 114 -12.17 -22.14 -25.90
N GLU A 115 -12.27 -21.02 -25.21
CA GLU A 115 -11.57 -19.78 -25.55
C GLU A 115 -10.15 -19.77 -24.97
N PRO A 116 -9.20 -19.08 -25.63
CA PRO A 116 -7.84 -18.94 -25.09
C PRO A 116 -7.83 -18.04 -23.86
N LEU A 117 -7.56 -18.60 -22.69
CA LEU A 117 -7.64 -17.91 -21.40
C LEU A 117 -6.63 -16.75 -21.26
N LEU A 118 -5.36 -16.96 -21.63
CA LEU A 118 -4.30 -15.97 -21.42
C LEU A 118 -4.55 -14.63 -22.13
N PRO A 119 -4.94 -14.56 -23.41
CA PRO A 119 -5.28 -13.31 -24.06
C PRO A 119 -6.45 -12.59 -23.37
N ILE A 120 -7.46 -13.31 -22.91
CA ILE A 120 -8.63 -12.75 -22.22
C ILE A 120 -8.23 -12.14 -20.88
N LEU A 121 -7.41 -12.86 -20.09
CA LEU A 121 -6.90 -12.31 -18.82
C LEU A 121 -6.03 -11.08 -19.05
N THR A 122 -5.19 -11.08 -20.07
CA THR A 122 -4.35 -9.93 -20.45
C THR A 122 -5.21 -8.71 -20.80
N ASP A 123 -6.28 -8.91 -21.56
CA ASP A 123 -7.20 -7.82 -21.94
C ASP A 123 -7.93 -7.25 -20.71
N ILE A 124 -8.42 -8.12 -19.82
CA ILE A 124 -9.07 -7.71 -18.56
C ILE A 124 -8.09 -6.90 -17.70
N ILE A 125 -6.86 -7.36 -17.53
CA ILE A 125 -5.84 -6.67 -16.76
C ILE A 125 -5.55 -5.28 -17.37
N SER A 126 -5.40 -5.21 -18.69
CA SER A 126 -5.16 -3.94 -19.40
C SER A 126 -6.30 -2.94 -19.20
N GLN A 127 -7.54 -3.39 -19.30
CA GLN A 127 -8.71 -2.55 -19.03
C GLN A 127 -8.73 -2.04 -17.58
N GLN A 128 -8.43 -2.90 -16.61
CA GLN A 128 -8.38 -2.52 -15.21
C GLN A 128 -7.26 -1.51 -14.92
N ILE A 129 -6.11 -1.65 -15.56
CA ILE A 129 -5.01 -0.67 -15.44
C ILE A 129 -5.43 0.69 -16.01
N GLU A 130 -6.08 0.72 -17.17
CA GLU A 130 -6.57 1.97 -17.78
C GLU A 130 -7.61 2.67 -16.91
N GLU A 131 -8.56 1.93 -16.32
CA GLU A 131 -9.58 2.46 -15.42
C GLU A 131 -9.00 3.13 -14.16
N HIS A 132 -7.87 2.63 -13.68
CA HIS A 132 -7.22 3.15 -12.48
C HIS A 132 -6.08 4.14 -12.75
N SER A 133 -5.74 4.39 -14.01
CA SER A 133 -4.68 5.34 -14.40
C SER A 133 -5.19 6.78 -14.58
N ASN A 134 -6.47 7.00 -14.53
CA ASN A 134 -7.14 8.30 -14.58
C ASN A 134 -7.58 8.71 -13.18
#